data_c7c1644948d20fc32afc51915f91409b
#
_entry.id   c7c1644948d20fc32afc51915f91409b
#
_cell.length_a   1.000
_cell.length_b   1.000
_cell.length_c   1.000
_cell.angle_alpha   90.00
_cell.angle_beta   90.00
_cell.angle_gamma   90.00
#
_symmetry.space_group_name_H-M   'P 1'
#
loop_
_entity.id
_entity.type
_entity.pdbx_description
1 polymer ?
#
loop_
_entity_poly.entity_id
_entity_poly.type
_entity_poly.pdbx_seq_one_letter_code
_entity_poly.pdbx_strand_id
1 'polypeptide(L)'
;MYAYFGHHRCATMWTAAIVRALSRELGLTVAQEDRYETLPANLGPYHFLIHLNATQGIVEQLAGKPHRGFHVIRDPRDILVSSYFSDRYSHPVYRQDLGQFREQLNSVEFDEGLRLELDRRKAEFEALANWNYHNPNVCETRYEVLTVRPADEFEKIIRFLGIPFHPRGTAPLLDRVKPTVNRGLRRLKMKGLRVGGISREFLDQVIERQAFDKLAGRSKGQEDQKSHYRKGVAGDWVNYLRDANKDLFKERWGDLVIKLGYEKDLNW
;
A
#
# COMPACT_ATOMS: atom_id res chain seq x y z
N MET A 1 -0.33 2.27 19.56
CA MET A 1 -1.16 2.07 18.35
C MET A 1 -0.30 1.58 17.20
N TYR A 2 -0.91 1.09 16.12
CA TYR A 2 -0.22 0.66 14.92
C TYR A 2 -0.57 1.56 13.75
N ALA A 3 0.32 1.64 12.74
CA ALA A 3 0.10 2.45 11.56
C ALA A 3 0.56 1.75 10.27
N TYR A 4 -0.18 1.96 9.19
CA TYR A 4 0.24 1.69 7.83
C TYR A 4 0.31 3.02 7.08
N PHE A 5 1.47 3.31 6.53
CA PHE A 5 1.74 4.49 5.73
C PHE A 5 1.81 4.06 4.26
N GLY A 6 0.81 4.41 3.49
CA GLY A 6 0.67 4.04 2.09
C GLY A 6 0.86 5.22 1.16
N HIS A 7 1.22 4.92 -0.09
CA HIS A 7 1.26 5.87 -1.19
C HIS A 7 0.42 5.36 -2.36
N HIS A 8 -0.01 6.28 -3.20
CA HIS A 8 -0.75 5.93 -4.40
C HIS A 8 0.02 4.91 -5.26
N ARG A 9 -0.66 3.87 -5.76
CA ARG A 9 -0.11 2.78 -6.60
C ARG A 9 0.95 1.88 -5.96
N CYS A 10 1.16 1.94 -4.64
CA CYS A 10 2.04 1.06 -3.87
C CYS A 10 1.30 -0.13 -3.24
N ALA A 11 0.36 -0.77 -3.95
CA ALA A 11 -0.55 -1.81 -3.45
C ALA A 11 -1.40 -1.37 -2.26
N THR A 12 -1.68 -0.08 -2.12
CA THR A 12 -2.26 0.54 -0.92
C THR A 12 -3.61 -0.06 -0.54
N MET A 13 -4.52 -0.24 -1.51
CA MET A 13 -5.84 -0.83 -1.23
C MET A 13 -5.75 -2.31 -0.86
N TRP A 14 -4.85 -3.05 -1.48
CA TRP A 14 -4.57 -4.46 -1.17
C TRP A 14 -4.00 -4.61 0.24
N THR A 15 -2.97 -3.84 0.58
CA THR A 15 -2.37 -3.79 1.93
C THR A 15 -3.40 -3.39 2.98
N ALA A 16 -4.20 -2.36 2.71
CA ALA A 16 -5.26 -1.93 3.60
C ALA A 16 -6.32 -3.02 3.85
N ALA A 17 -6.65 -3.83 2.85
CA ALA A 17 -7.57 -4.97 3.01
C ALA A 17 -7.01 -6.03 3.97
N ILE A 18 -5.71 -6.34 3.87
CA ILE A 18 -5.02 -7.26 4.78
C ILE A 18 -4.96 -6.66 6.19
N VAL A 19 -4.55 -5.40 6.33
CA VAL A 19 -4.52 -4.70 7.64
C VAL A 19 -5.89 -4.70 8.31
N ARG A 20 -6.97 -4.45 7.57
CA ARG A 20 -8.33 -4.54 8.12
C ARG A 20 -8.70 -5.96 8.59
N ALA A 21 -8.22 -6.99 7.89
CA ALA A 21 -8.45 -8.37 8.31
C ALA A 21 -7.68 -8.70 9.60
N LEU A 22 -6.39 -8.31 9.68
CA LEU A 22 -5.56 -8.46 10.87
C LEU A 22 -6.15 -7.68 12.06
N SER A 23 -6.56 -6.43 11.82
CA SER A 23 -7.18 -5.58 12.87
C SER A 23 -8.45 -6.21 13.45
N ARG A 24 -9.31 -6.75 12.57
CA ARG A 24 -10.52 -7.45 13.02
C ARG A 24 -10.22 -8.68 13.87
N GLU A 25 -9.17 -9.43 13.51
CA GLU A 25 -8.73 -10.60 14.26
C GLU A 25 -8.24 -10.20 15.65
N LEU A 26 -7.44 -9.14 15.74
CA LEU A 26 -6.87 -8.61 16.96
C LEU A 26 -7.88 -7.79 17.81
N GLY A 27 -9.08 -7.54 17.30
CA GLY A 27 -10.06 -6.68 17.97
C GLY A 27 -9.65 -5.20 18.03
N LEU A 28 -8.86 -4.75 17.04
CA LEU A 28 -8.46 -3.35 16.91
C LEU A 28 -9.50 -2.55 16.12
N THR A 29 -9.59 -1.27 16.42
CA THR A 29 -10.38 -0.32 15.63
C THR A 29 -9.51 0.20 14.48
N VAL A 30 -10.03 0.17 13.25
CA VAL A 30 -9.36 0.78 12.10
C VAL A 30 -9.78 2.23 11.99
N ALA A 31 -8.78 3.13 11.91
CA ALA A 31 -8.95 4.52 11.52
C ALA A 31 -8.30 4.71 10.16
N GLN A 32 -9.02 5.26 9.19
CA GLN A 32 -8.50 5.48 7.85
C GLN A 32 -8.57 6.94 7.46
N GLU A 33 -7.52 7.41 6.78
CA GLU A 33 -7.45 8.75 6.20
C GLU A 33 -6.76 8.69 4.82
N ASP A 34 -7.22 9.51 3.89
CA ASP A 34 -6.66 9.63 2.54
C ASP A 34 -6.23 11.07 2.17
N ARG A 35 -6.57 12.04 3.01
CA ARG A 35 -6.15 13.43 2.80
C ARG A 35 -4.72 13.64 3.26
N TYR A 36 -3.93 14.30 2.45
CA TYR A 36 -2.58 14.72 2.83
C TYR A 36 -2.61 15.57 4.12
N GLU A 37 -1.56 15.45 4.94
CA GLU A 37 -1.32 16.21 6.17
C GLU A 37 -2.47 16.17 7.19
N THR A 38 -3.40 15.21 7.09
CA THR A 38 -4.55 15.07 7.99
C THR A 38 -4.48 13.75 8.74
N LEU A 39 -4.68 13.81 10.05
CA LEU A 39 -4.90 12.63 10.89
C LEU A 39 -6.36 12.51 11.31
N PRO A 40 -6.90 11.28 11.43
CA PRO A 40 -8.20 11.08 12.05
C PRO A 40 -8.21 11.61 13.50
N ALA A 41 -9.31 12.23 13.91
CA ALA A 41 -9.49 12.61 15.29
C ALA A 41 -9.54 11.37 16.22
N ASN A 42 -9.15 11.53 17.49
CA ASN A 42 -9.30 10.52 18.53
C ASN A 42 -8.54 9.19 18.31
N LEU A 43 -7.36 9.23 17.72
CA LEU A 43 -6.46 8.07 17.65
C LEU A 43 -6.00 7.66 19.05
N GLY A 44 -6.18 6.40 19.41
CA GLY A 44 -5.80 5.82 20.69
C GLY A 44 -5.01 4.51 20.55
N PRO A 45 -4.61 3.89 21.68
CA PRO A 45 -3.69 2.74 21.71
C PRO A 45 -4.24 1.48 21.02
N TYR A 46 -5.55 1.38 20.89
CA TYR A 46 -6.23 0.23 20.26
C TYR A 46 -6.60 0.47 18.80
N HIS A 47 -6.00 1.48 18.17
CA HIS A 47 -6.23 1.77 16.75
C HIS A 47 -5.13 1.21 15.87
N PHE A 48 -5.54 0.79 14.67
CA PHE A 48 -4.67 0.65 13.52
C PHE A 48 -5.01 1.79 12.53
N LEU A 49 -4.09 2.74 12.41
CA LEU A 49 -4.18 3.81 11.43
C LEU A 49 -3.83 3.26 10.04
N ILE A 50 -4.67 3.53 9.05
CA ILE A 50 -4.38 3.32 7.63
C ILE A 50 -4.35 4.71 6.98
N HIS A 51 -3.17 5.20 6.65
CA HIS A 51 -3.02 6.46 5.94
C HIS A 51 -2.67 6.17 4.48
N LEU A 52 -3.55 6.55 3.54
CA LEU A 52 -3.44 6.14 2.13
C LEU A 52 -2.50 7.03 1.31
N ASN A 53 -2.25 8.26 1.75
CA ASN A 53 -1.34 9.24 1.12
C ASN A 53 -0.43 9.84 2.20
N ALA A 54 0.44 8.99 2.77
CA ALA A 54 1.28 9.38 3.90
C ALA A 54 2.39 10.34 3.48
N THR A 55 2.73 11.24 4.40
CA THR A 55 3.86 12.16 4.29
C THR A 55 4.68 12.09 5.57
N GLN A 56 5.88 12.64 5.55
CA GLN A 56 6.69 12.76 6.76
C GLN A 56 5.98 13.58 7.83
N GLY A 57 5.21 14.62 7.45
CA GLY A 57 4.42 15.44 8.37
C GLY A 57 3.37 14.65 9.14
N ILE A 58 2.78 13.58 8.54
CA ILE A 58 1.87 12.67 9.25
C ILE A 58 2.60 11.91 10.37
N VAL A 59 3.82 11.45 10.11
CA VAL A 59 4.63 10.75 11.13
C VAL A 59 5.00 11.70 12.27
N GLU A 60 5.34 12.94 11.94
CA GLU A 60 5.66 14.00 12.91
C GLU A 60 4.46 14.37 13.78
N GLN A 61 3.25 14.44 13.24
CA GLN A 61 2.02 14.63 14.00
C GLN A 61 1.71 13.48 14.97
N LEU A 62 2.32 12.30 14.77
CA LEU A 62 2.26 11.19 15.70
C LEU A 62 3.33 11.27 16.80
N ALA A 63 4.23 12.26 16.75
CA ALA A 63 5.23 12.48 17.80
C ALA A 63 4.57 12.59 19.19
N GLY A 64 5.14 11.95 20.19
CA GLY A 64 4.56 11.88 21.53
C GLY A 64 3.45 10.84 21.74
N LYS A 65 2.96 10.21 20.66
CA LYS A 65 2.04 9.06 20.76
C LYS A 65 2.81 7.76 20.53
N PRO A 66 2.87 6.84 21.52
CA PRO A 66 3.54 5.55 21.31
C PRO A 66 2.93 4.80 20.11
N HIS A 67 3.70 4.64 19.04
CA HIS A 67 3.25 3.94 17.86
C HIS A 67 4.39 3.13 17.22
N ARG A 68 4.01 2.09 16.48
CA ARG A 68 4.84 1.42 15.50
C ARG A 68 4.07 1.33 14.18
N GLY A 69 4.76 1.51 13.09
CA GLY A 69 4.15 1.48 11.77
C GLY A 69 4.98 0.72 10.75
N PHE A 70 4.41 0.58 9.57
CA PHE A 70 5.16 0.16 8.40
C PHE A 70 4.79 1.01 7.20
N HIS A 71 5.72 1.11 6.29
CA HIS A 71 5.63 1.93 5.08
C HIS A 71 5.92 1.08 3.85
N VAL A 72 5.15 1.26 2.78
CA VAL A 72 5.32 0.51 1.53
C VAL A 72 5.73 1.48 0.43
N ILE A 73 6.92 1.27 -0.10
CA ILE A 73 7.43 2.00 -1.27
C ILE A 73 7.35 1.14 -2.53
N ARG A 74 7.42 1.78 -3.68
CA ARG A 74 7.48 1.17 -5.00
C ARG A 74 8.40 1.97 -5.91
N ASP A 75 8.95 1.32 -6.95
CA ASP A 75 9.71 2.03 -7.98
C ASP A 75 8.88 3.21 -8.54
N PRO A 76 9.37 4.46 -8.43
CA PRO A 76 8.63 5.63 -8.87
C PRO A 76 8.26 5.61 -10.35
N ARG A 77 9.06 4.93 -11.18
CA ARG A 77 8.79 4.73 -12.61
C ARG A 77 7.56 3.84 -12.82
N ASP A 78 7.45 2.78 -12.02
CA ASP A 78 6.26 1.93 -12.02
C ASP A 78 5.03 2.64 -11.43
N ILE A 79 5.21 3.53 -10.46
CA ILE A 79 4.13 4.36 -9.93
C ILE A 79 3.58 5.23 -11.05
N LEU A 80 4.44 5.94 -11.81
CA LEU A 80 4.02 6.80 -12.93
C LEU A 80 3.19 6.02 -13.96
N VAL A 81 3.73 4.93 -14.48
CA VAL A 81 3.05 4.11 -15.49
C VAL A 81 1.73 3.54 -14.97
N SER A 82 1.74 3.04 -13.72
CA SER A 82 0.53 2.50 -13.09
C SER A 82 -0.54 3.58 -12.86
N SER A 83 -0.12 4.81 -12.53
CA SER A 83 -1.04 5.94 -12.33
C SER A 83 -1.68 6.36 -13.64
N TYR A 84 -0.90 6.50 -14.71
CA TYR A 84 -1.41 6.83 -16.04
C TYR A 84 -2.57 5.91 -16.47
N PHE A 85 -2.36 4.60 -16.43
CA PHE A 85 -3.42 3.65 -16.80
C PHE A 85 -4.61 3.71 -15.85
N SER A 86 -4.36 3.89 -14.57
CA SER A 86 -5.41 4.01 -13.57
C SER A 86 -6.27 5.25 -13.79
N ASP A 87 -5.67 6.41 -13.93
CA ASP A 87 -6.38 7.68 -14.04
C ASP A 87 -7.09 7.76 -15.39
N ARG A 88 -6.48 7.22 -16.46
CA ARG A 88 -7.12 7.14 -17.78
C ARG A 88 -8.33 6.21 -17.80
N TYR A 89 -8.30 5.05 -17.11
CA TYR A 89 -9.29 4.00 -17.34
C TYR A 89 -10.06 3.52 -16.11
N SER A 90 -9.39 3.28 -14.98
CA SER A 90 -9.96 2.44 -13.92
C SER A 90 -10.17 3.10 -12.57
N HIS A 91 -9.50 4.23 -12.29
CA HIS A 91 -9.67 4.91 -11.00
C HIS A 91 -11.11 5.44 -10.88
N PRO A 92 -11.84 5.17 -9.80
CA PRO A 92 -13.17 5.73 -9.61
C PRO A 92 -13.13 7.27 -9.58
N VAL A 93 -14.03 7.89 -10.31
CA VAL A 93 -14.14 9.36 -10.38
C VAL A 93 -15.00 9.85 -9.21
N TYR A 94 -14.37 10.06 -8.06
CA TYR A 94 -15.03 10.65 -6.89
C TYR A 94 -14.96 12.17 -6.84
N ARG A 95 -14.08 12.77 -7.65
CA ARG A 95 -13.81 14.21 -7.69
C ARG A 95 -13.84 14.71 -9.13
N GLN A 96 -14.37 15.89 -9.31
CA GLN A 96 -14.51 16.49 -10.65
C GLN A 96 -13.16 16.71 -11.36
N ASP A 97 -12.10 17.02 -10.60
CA ASP A 97 -10.74 17.19 -11.12
C ASP A 97 -10.21 15.94 -11.84
N LEU A 98 -10.50 14.74 -11.32
CA LEU A 98 -10.09 13.49 -11.98
C LEU A 98 -10.90 13.26 -13.27
N GLY A 99 -12.17 13.62 -13.31
CA GLY A 99 -12.98 13.51 -14.52
C GLY A 99 -12.40 14.34 -15.66
N GLN A 100 -12.12 15.62 -15.39
CA GLN A 100 -11.51 16.54 -16.35
C GLN A 100 -10.11 16.07 -16.79
N PHE A 101 -9.30 15.61 -15.84
CA PHE A 101 -7.98 15.07 -16.16
C PHE A 101 -8.05 13.81 -17.04
N ARG A 102 -9.02 12.93 -16.81
CA ARG A 102 -9.27 11.76 -17.66
C ARG A 102 -9.64 12.14 -19.08
N GLU A 103 -10.49 13.16 -19.25
CA GLU A 103 -10.82 13.71 -20.57
C GLU A 103 -9.56 14.23 -21.26
N GLN A 104 -8.70 14.95 -20.54
CA GLN A 104 -7.43 15.43 -21.06
C GLN A 104 -6.51 14.27 -21.46
N LEU A 105 -6.36 13.22 -20.62
CA LEU A 105 -5.56 12.03 -20.96
C LEU A 105 -6.11 11.30 -22.21
N ASN A 106 -7.41 11.34 -22.44
CA ASN A 106 -8.02 10.70 -23.59
C ASN A 106 -7.91 11.55 -24.88
N SER A 107 -7.61 12.84 -24.77
CA SER A 107 -7.48 13.76 -25.91
C SER A 107 -6.04 13.88 -26.44
N VAL A 108 -5.06 13.26 -25.78
CA VAL A 108 -3.64 13.35 -26.14
C VAL A 108 -3.04 11.97 -26.42
N GLU A 109 -1.91 11.95 -27.11
CA GLU A 109 -1.12 10.74 -27.35
C GLU A 109 -0.48 10.24 -26.04
N PHE A 110 -0.05 8.97 -26.03
CA PHE A 110 0.46 8.29 -24.84
C PHE A 110 1.63 9.05 -24.17
N ASP A 111 2.61 9.48 -24.96
CA ASP A 111 3.80 10.15 -24.43
C ASP A 111 3.48 11.50 -23.77
N GLU A 112 2.57 12.26 -24.34
CA GLU A 112 2.08 13.49 -23.73
C GLU A 112 1.25 13.20 -22.47
N GLY A 113 0.42 12.17 -22.52
CA GLY A 113 -0.33 11.72 -21.35
C GLY A 113 0.56 11.30 -20.18
N LEU A 114 1.71 10.66 -20.42
CA LEU A 114 2.70 10.37 -19.39
C LEU A 114 3.32 11.63 -18.77
N ARG A 115 3.55 12.69 -19.56
CA ARG A 115 4.05 13.98 -19.04
C ARG A 115 3.03 14.65 -18.14
N LEU A 116 1.78 14.69 -18.56
CA LEU A 116 0.68 15.21 -17.75
C LEU A 116 0.56 14.43 -16.42
N GLU A 117 0.67 13.11 -16.48
CA GLU A 117 0.65 12.26 -15.28
C GLU A 117 1.86 12.52 -14.38
N LEU A 118 3.05 12.74 -14.96
CA LEU A 118 4.26 13.06 -14.20
C LEU A 118 4.10 14.36 -13.40
N ASP A 119 3.48 15.38 -14.00
CA ASP A 119 3.17 16.63 -13.31
C ASP A 119 2.15 16.42 -12.19
N ARG A 120 1.13 15.59 -12.43
CA ARG A 120 0.09 15.29 -11.45
C ARG A 120 0.65 14.51 -10.24
N ARG A 121 1.66 13.65 -10.44
CA ARG A 121 2.26 12.83 -9.37
C ARG A 121 3.32 13.56 -8.55
N LYS A 122 3.56 14.83 -8.80
CA LYS A 122 4.59 15.61 -8.09
C LYS A 122 4.49 15.47 -6.56
N ALA A 123 3.30 15.65 -6.00
CA ALA A 123 3.09 15.58 -4.55
C ALA A 123 3.42 14.19 -3.96
N GLU A 124 3.10 13.11 -4.66
CA GLU A 124 3.45 11.75 -4.24
C GLU A 124 4.95 11.51 -4.26
N PHE A 125 5.63 11.99 -5.29
CA PHE A 125 7.10 11.84 -5.39
C PHE A 125 7.82 12.71 -4.39
N GLU A 126 7.33 13.93 -4.11
CA GLU A 126 7.84 14.77 -3.02
C GLU A 126 7.64 14.12 -1.65
N ALA A 127 6.49 13.49 -1.41
CA ALA A 127 6.24 12.74 -0.17
C ALA A 127 7.26 11.59 0.01
N LEU A 128 7.55 10.83 -1.04
CA LEU A 128 8.56 9.79 -1.04
C LEU A 128 9.98 10.38 -0.88
N ALA A 129 10.29 11.49 -1.55
CA ALA A 129 11.60 12.15 -1.48
C ALA A 129 11.90 12.70 -0.09
N ASN A 130 10.89 13.21 0.60
CA ASN A 130 11.02 13.84 1.92
C ASN A 130 10.84 12.86 3.09
N TRP A 131 10.55 11.57 2.81
CA TRP A 131 10.36 10.56 3.85
C TRP A 131 11.65 10.23 4.59
N ASN A 132 11.56 10.08 5.92
CA ASN A 132 12.67 9.60 6.77
C ASN A 132 12.70 8.06 6.82
N TYR A 133 13.51 7.47 5.95
CA TYR A 133 13.71 6.02 5.85
C TYR A 133 14.48 5.39 7.02
N HIS A 134 14.97 6.20 7.96
CA HIS A 134 15.71 5.75 9.14
C HIS A 134 14.90 5.84 10.44
N ASN A 135 13.58 6.02 10.35
CA ASN A 135 12.74 6.07 11.54
C ASN A 135 12.66 4.69 12.22
N PRO A 136 13.13 4.54 13.47
CA PRO A 136 13.15 3.24 14.16
C PRO A 136 11.75 2.70 14.50
N ASN A 137 10.72 3.53 14.43
CA ASN A 137 9.34 3.14 14.68
C ASN A 137 8.59 2.72 13.40
N VAL A 138 9.24 2.77 12.23
CA VAL A 138 8.61 2.44 10.95
C VAL A 138 9.43 1.37 10.22
N CYS A 139 8.79 0.25 9.91
CA CYS A 139 9.35 -0.81 9.09
C CYS A 139 9.16 -0.49 7.62
N GLU A 140 10.24 -0.32 6.88
CA GLU A 140 10.21 -0.12 5.45
C GLU A 140 10.06 -1.45 4.71
N THR A 141 9.19 -1.51 3.71
CA THR A 141 9.07 -2.63 2.79
C THR A 141 8.81 -2.15 1.36
N ARG A 142 9.17 -2.98 0.38
CA ARG A 142 9.01 -2.68 -1.03
C ARG A 142 7.83 -3.46 -1.61
N TYR A 143 7.05 -2.81 -2.46
CA TYR A 143 5.98 -3.42 -3.25
C TYR A 143 6.46 -4.70 -3.94
N GLU A 144 7.65 -4.67 -4.52
CA GLU A 144 8.27 -5.74 -5.30
C GLU A 144 8.48 -7.00 -4.46
N VAL A 145 8.88 -6.85 -3.20
CA VAL A 145 9.06 -7.96 -2.26
C VAL A 145 7.73 -8.38 -1.66
N LEU A 146 6.93 -7.40 -1.23
CA LEU A 146 5.64 -7.60 -0.58
C LEU A 146 4.66 -8.39 -1.46
N THR A 147 4.66 -8.15 -2.78
CA THR A 147 3.76 -8.84 -3.73
C THR A 147 4.26 -10.20 -4.20
N VAL A 148 5.56 -10.50 -4.02
CA VAL A 148 6.15 -11.80 -4.39
C VAL A 148 6.14 -12.78 -3.22
N ARG A 149 6.47 -12.31 -2.01
CA ARG A 149 6.50 -13.11 -0.79
C ARG A 149 5.66 -12.49 0.32
N PRO A 150 4.34 -12.32 0.09
CA PRO A 150 3.50 -11.56 1.00
C PRO A 150 3.44 -12.12 2.41
N ALA A 151 3.40 -13.43 2.57
CA ALA A 151 3.31 -14.05 3.89
C ALA A 151 4.54 -13.80 4.76
N ASP A 152 5.73 -13.84 4.17
CA ASP A 152 6.98 -13.63 4.89
C ASP A 152 7.17 -12.13 5.22
N GLU A 153 6.84 -11.23 4.30
CA GLU A 153 6.91 -9.79 4.56
C GLU A 153 5.88 -9.34 5.59
N PHE A 154 4.65 -9.84 5.55
CA PHE A 154 3.67 -9.54 6.59
C PHE A 154 4.04 -10.15 7.95
N GLU A 155 4.66 -11.33 8.00
CA GLU A 155 5.21 -11.88 9.24
C GLU A 155 6.28 -10.95 9.83
N LYS A 156 7.23 -10.47 9.01
CA LYS A 156 8.24 -9.49 9.40
C LYS A 156 7.60 -8.21 9.95
N ILE A 157 6.60 -7.67 9.24
CA ILE A 157 5.86 -6.47 9.65
C ILE A 157 5.14 -6.71 10.99
N ILE A 158 4.42 -7.81 11.15
CA ILE A 158 3.67 -8.16 12.37
C ILE A 158 4.62 -8.24 13.57
N ARG A 159 5.77 -8.91 13.40
CA ARG A 159 6.80 -8.99 14.44
C ARG A 159 7.41 -7.63 14.79
N PHE A 160 7.70 -6.81 13.78
CA PHE A 160 8.19 -5.44 13.99
C PHE A 160 7.19 -4.58 14.76
N LEU A 161 5.91 -4.70 14.46
CA LEU A 161 4.84 -4.00 15.19
C LEU A 161 4.72 -4.47 16.65
N GLY A 162 5.40 -5.55 17.04
CA GLY A 162 5.31 -6.13 18.39
C GLY A 162 4.02 -6.90 18.61
N ILE A 163 3.32 -7.29 17.54
CA ILE A 163 2.14 -8.15 17.60
C ILE A 163 2.63 -9.60 17.73
N PRO A 164 2.16 -10.36 18.73
CA PRO A 164 2.53 -11.77 18.84
C PRO A 164 2.20 -12.53 17.55
N PHE A 165 3.18 -13.28 17.06
CA PHE A 165 3.02 -14.11 15.87
C PHE A 165 3.27 -15.58 16.19
N HIS A 166 2.32 -16.42 15.79
CA HIS A 166 2.38 -17.85 16.03
C HIS A 166 2.76 -18.58 14.72
N PRO A 167 3.95 -19.21 14.65
CA PRO A 167 4.30 -20.08 13.55
C PRO A 167 3.25 -21.18 13.33
N ARG A 168 3.27 -21.81 12.16
CA ARG A 168 2.28 -22.82 11.78
C ARG A 168 2.18 -23.94 12.83
N GLY A 169 0.97 -24.23 13.27
CA GLY A 169 0.68 -25.25 14.27
C GLY A 169 0.96 -24.88 15.74
N THR A 170 1.52 -23.69 16.03
CA THR A 170 1.92 -23.30 17.39
C THR A 170 0.93 -22.36 18.10
N ALA A 171 -0.10 -21.88 17.42
CA ALA A 171 -1.09 -21.00 18.03
C ALA A 171 -1.78 -21.70 19.22
N PRO A 172 -1.96 -21.01 20.37
CA PRO A 172 -2.70 -21.52 21.51
C PRO A 172 -4.10 -22.00 21.12
N LEU A 173 -4.60 -23.06 21.76
CA LEU A 173 -5.91 -23.65 21.41
C LEU A 173 -7.03 -22.60 21.43
N LEU A 174 -7.03 -21.73 22.43
CA LEU A 174 -8.02 -20.63 22.53
C LEU A 174 -7.93 -19.70 21.30
N ASP A 175 -6.75 -19.37 20.83
CA ASP A 175 -6.57 -18.50 19.68
C ASP A 175 -6.90 -19.19 18.36
N ARG A 176 -6.88 -20.52 18.30
CA ARG A 176 -7.37 -21.31 17.16
C ARG A 176 -8.91 -21.31 17.06
N VAL A 177 -9.60 -21.31 18.20
CA VAL A 177 -11.07 -21.41 18.27
C VAL A 177 -11.73 -20.03 18.15
N LYS A 178 -11.14 -18.98 18.76
CA LYS A 178 -11.67 -17.61 18.76
C LYS A 178 -12.08 -17.06 17.39
N PRO A 179 -11.32 -17.26 16.29
CA PRO A 179 -11.72 -16.79 14.96
C PRO A 179 -13.06 -17.34 14.50
N THR A 180 -13.32 -18.61 14.78
CA THR A 180 -14.61 -19.26 14.44
C THR A 180 -15.73 -18.70 15.29
N VAL A 181 -15.52 -18.54 16.59
CA VAL A 181 -16.48 -17.92 17.51
C VAL A 181 -16.74 -16.46 17.07
N ASN A 182 -15.71 -15.70 16.77
CA ASN A 182 -15.82 -14.32 16.30
C ASN A 182 -16.60 -14.18 14.98
N ARG A 183 -16.56 -15.21 14.11
CA ARG A 183 -17.37 -15.23 12.89
C ARG A 183 -18.86 -15.33 13.24
N GLY A 184 -19.22 -16.15 14.22
CA GLY A 184 -20.60 -16.26 14.75
C GLY A 184 -21.04 -14.96 15.43
N LEU A 185 -20.25 -14.42 16.35
CA LEU A 185 -20.55 -13.18 17.06
C LEU A 185 -20.75 -12.01 16.11
N ARG A 186 -19.96 -11.90 15.05
CA ARG A 186 -20.13 -10.85 14.02
C ARG A 186 -21.47 -10.95 13.28
N ARG A 187 -21.97 -12.17 12.99
CA ARG A 187 -23.30 -12.35 12.38
C ARG A 187 -24.41 -11.84 13.30
N LEU A 188 -24.20 -11.95 14.61
CA LEU A 188 -25.11 -11.45 15.64
C LEU A 188 -24.86 -9.96 16.02
N LYS A 189 -23.98 -9.26 15.28
CA LYS A 189 -23.55 -7.87 15.56
C LYS A 189 -22.95 -7.70 16.96
N MET A 190 -22.44 -8.77 17.56
CA MET A 190 -21.80 -8.76 18.87
C MET A 190 -20.29 -8.50 18.76
N LYS A 191 -19.70 -7.93 19.82
CA LYS A 191 -18.26 -7.68 19.93
C LYS A 191 -17.52 -9.02 19.98
N GLY A 192 -16.49 -9.18 19.12
CA GLY A 192 -15.67 -10.37 19.09
C GLY A 192 -14.72 -10.47 20.29
N LEU A 193 -14.26 -11.69 20.57
CA LEU A 193 -13.20 -11.97 21.54
C LEU A 193 -11.85 -11.53 20.96
N ARG A 194 -11.00 -10.90 21.77
CA ARG A 194 -9.65 -10.57 21.35
C ARG A 194 -8.79 -11.83 21.21
N VAL A 195 -8.03 -11.92 20.12
CA VAL A 195 -7.04 -12.96 19.91
C VAL A 195 -5.69 -12.46 20.44
N GLY A 196 -4.91 -13.33 21.03
CA GLY A 196 -3.63 -12.97 21.63
C GLY A 196 -2.53 -12.62 20.62
N GLY A 197 -2.69 -13.06 19.35
CA GLY A 197 -1.73 -12.80 18.28
C GLY A 197 -2.28 -13.23 16.91
N ILE A 198 -1.43 -13.18 15.89
CA ILE A 198 -1.74 -13.63 14.53
C ILE A 198 -1.07 -14.98 14.29
N SER A 199 -1.83 -15.98 13.83
CA SER A 199 -1.26 -17.25 13.38
C SER A 199 -0.86 -17.21 11.91
N ARG A 200 0.14 -18.02 11.53
CA ARG A 200 0.56 -18.16 10.13
C ARG A 200 -0.60 -18.64 9.24
N GLU A 201 -1.41 -19.57 9.73
CA GLU A 201 -2.56 -20.08 8.99
C GLU A 201 -3.59 -19.00 8.70
N PHE A 202 -3.86 -18.13 9.67
CA PHE A 202 -4.78 -17.02 9.46
C PHE A 202 -4.22 -16.02 8.45
N LEU A 203 -2.93 -15.69 8.57
CA LEU A 203 -2.25 -14.81 7.63
C LEU A 203 -2.27 -15.36 6.20
N ASP A 204 -1.94 -16.64 6.02
CA ASP A 204 -1.97 -17.33 4.72
C ASP A 204 -3.37 -17.29 4.10
N GLN A 205 -4.43 -17.55 4.90
CA GLN A 205 -5.82 -17.46 4.42
C GLN A 205 -6.22 -16.03 4.00
N VAL A 206 -5.77 -15.02 4.75
CA VAL A 206 -6.05 -13.62 4.40
C VAL A 206 -5.38 -13.25 3.08
N ILE A 207 -4.10 -13.60 2.92
CA ILE A 207 -3.32 -13.32 1.71
C ILE A 207 -3.91 -14.06 0.51
N GLU A 208 -4.26 -15.33 0.67
CA GLU A 208 -4.87 -16.12 -0.40
C GLU A 208 -6.18 -15.51 -0.92
N ARG A 209 -7.01 -14.95 -0.03
CA ARG A 209 -8.25 -14.25 -0.43
C ARG A 209 -7.98 -12.96 -1.18
N GLN A 210 -6.81 -12.37 -0.99
CA GLN A 210 -6.35 -11.15 -1.64
C GLN A 210 -5.37 -11.45 -2.79
N ALA A 211 -5.23 -12.71 -3.21
CA ALA A 211 -4.35 -13.07 -4.32
C ALA A 211 -4.79 -12.40 -5.63
N PHE A 212 -3.81 -12.00 -6.44
CA PHE A 212 -4.06 -11.23 -7.67
C PHE A 212 -5.03 -11.93 -8.61
N ASP A 213 -4.87 -13.22 -8.81
CA ASP A 213 -5.72 -14.04 -9.67
C ASP A 213 -7.19 -14.06 -9.21
N LYS A 214 -7.42 -14.07 -7.90
CA LYS A 214 -8.77 -13.97 -7.32
C LYS A 214 -9.38 -12.58 -7.47
N LEU A 215 -8.58 -11.53 -7.34
CA LEU A 215 -9.05 -10.14 -7.43
C LEU A 215 -9.21 -9.67 -8.88
N ALA A 216 -8.32 -10.11 -9.76
CA ALA A 216 -8.27 -9.70 -11.16
C ALA A 216 -9.02 -10.67 -12.10
N GLY A 217 -9.30 -11.91 -11.66
CA GLY A 217 -9.88 -12.97 -12.49
C GLY A 217 -8.94 -13.49 -13.59
N ARG A 218 -7.62 -13.20 -13.48
CA ARG A 218 -6.58 -13.61 -14.43
C ARG A 218 -5.22 -13.73 -13.76
N SER A 219 -4.27 -14.37 -14.43
CA SER A 219 -2.92 -14.58 -13.91
C SER A 219 -2.09 -13.28 -13.94
N LYS A 220 -1.12 -13.15 -13.02
CA LYS A 220 -0.12 -12.07 -13.04
C LYS A 220 0.60 -12.05 -14.40
N GLY A 221 0.88 -10.86 -14.91
CA GLY A 221 1.51 -10.67 -16.23
C GLY A 221 0.50 -10.52 -17.38
N GLN A 222 -0.71 -11.02 -17.25
CA GLN A 222 -1.78 -10.77 -18.20
C GLN A 222 -2.34 -9.36 -17.99
N GLU A 223 -2.11 -8.50 -18.97
CA GLU A 223 -2.52 -7.10 -18.88
C GLU A 223 -3.99 -6.90 -19.23
N ASP A 224 -4.65 -6.07 -18.42
CA ASP A 224 -5.92 -5.43 -18.74
C ASP A 224 -5.81 -3.95 -18.32
N GLN A 225 -5.63 -3.10 -19.30
CA GLN A 225 -5.42 -1.66 -19.10
C GLN A 225 -6.61 -0.97 -18.42
N LYS A 226 -7.81 -1.53 -18.54
CA LYS A 226 -9.04 -1.00 -17.95
C LYS A 226 -9.31 -1.52 -16.54
N SER A 227 -8.51 -2.47 -16.07
CA SER A 227 -8.64 -3.04 -14.73
C SER A 227 -7.84 -2.25 -13.70
N HIS A 228 -8.40 -2.06 -12.50
CA HIS A 228 -7.65 -1.55 -11.35
C HIS A 228 -6.42 -2.40 -11.01
N TYR A 229 -6.50 -3.70 -11.24
CA TYR A 229 -5.41 -4.67 -11.13
C TYR A 229 -4.80 -4.93 -12.52
N ARG A 230 -4.19 -3.91 -13.13
CA ARG A 230 -3.76 -3.91 -14.53
C ARG A 230 -2.92 -5.14 -14.94
N LYS A 231 -1.81 -5.39 -14.29
CA LYS A 231 -0.86 -6.46 -14.70
C LYS A 231 -0.29 -7.26 -13.52
N GLY A 232 -0.22 -6.64 -12.34
CA GLY A 232 0.25 -7.29 -11.11
C GLY A 232 1.73 -7.62 -11.07
N VAL A 233 2.57 -6.96 -11.89
CA VAL A 233 4.02 -7.17 -11.96
C VAL A 233 4.77 -5.87 -11.65
N ALA A 234 6.02 -6.02 -11.21
CA ALA A 234 6.97 -4.94 -11.01
C ALA A 234 7.93 -4.82 -12.21
N GLY A 235 8.53 -3.65 -12.39
CA GLY A 235 9.49 -3.39 -13.47
C GLY A 235 8.87 -3.20 -14.85
N ASP A 236 7.54 -3.08 -14.93
CA ASP A 236 6.84 -2.91 -16.21
C ASP A 236 7.07 -1.53 -16.85
N TRP A 237 7.62 -0.59 -16.10
CA TRP A 237 7.97 0.75 -16.58
C TRP A 237 8.89 0.72 -17.82
N VAL A 238 9.76 -0.26 -17.95
CA VAL A 238 10.69 -0.42 -19.09
C VAL A 238 9.97 -0.53 -20.43
N ASN A 239 8.70 -0.96 -20.42
CA ASN A 239 7.88 -1.11 -21.62
C ASN A 239 7.23 0.20 -22.06
N TYR A 240 7.16 1.20 -21.19
CA TYR A 240 6.37 2.41 -21.39
C TYR A 240 7.17 3.71 -21.25
N LEU A 241 8.12 3.77 -20.33
CA LEU A 241 8.92 4.97 -20.08
C LEU A 241 10.17 4.94 -20.97
N ARG A 242 10.11 5.60 -22.12
CA ARG A 242 11.14 5.57 -23.16
C ARG A 242 11.53 6.98 -23.61
N ASP A 243 12.67 7.08 -24.26
CA ASP A 243 13.16 8.29 -24.96
C ASP A 243 13.03 9.57 -24.10
N ALA A 244 12.49 10.63 -24.66
CA ALA A 244 12.34 11.92 -24.00
C ALA A 244 11.57 11.88 -22.70
N ASN A 245 10.63 10.95 -22.52
CA ASN A 245 9.90 10.79 -21.25
C ASN A 245 10.77 10.16 -20.17
N LYS A 246 11.66 9.25 -20.56
CA LYS A 246 12.66 8.68 -19.65
C LYS A 246 13.65 9.75 -19.20
N ASP A 247 14.13 10.58 -20.13
CA ASP A 247 15.07 11.66 -19.82
C ASP A 247 14.43 12.72 -18.92
N LEU A 248 13.19 13.13 -19.21
CA LEU A 248 12.43 14.04 -18.36
C LEU A 248 12.19 13.47 -16.95
N PHE A 249 11.90 12.17 -16.85
CA PHE A 249 11.76 11.51 -15.56
C PHE A 249 13.08 11.51 -14.78
N LYS A 250 14.20 11.21 -15.43
CA LYS A 250 15.53 11.25 -14.82
C LYS A 250 15.87 12.64 -14.30
N GLU A 251 15.63 13.67 -15.12
CA GLU A 251 15.88 15.07 -14.75
C GLU A 251 15.13 15.45 -13.47
N ARG A 252 13.88 15.06 -13.36
CA ARG A 252 13.01 15.48 -12.24
C ARG A 252 13.12 14.59 -11.01
N TRP A 253 13.24 13.27 -11.21
CA TRP A 253 13.07 12.26 -10.15
C TRP A 253 14.14 11.16 -10.15
N GLY A 254 15.19 11.30 -10.93
CA GLY A 254 16.29 10.32 -10.96
C GLY A 254 16.94 10.13 -9.59
N ASP A 255 17.15 11.22 -8.85
CA ASP A 255 17.70 11.18 -7.49
C ASP A 255 16.76 10.43 -6.51
N LEU A 256 15.46 10.52 -6.70
CA LEU A 256 14.50 9.74 -5.91
C LEU A 256 14.67 8.24 -6.17
N VAL A 257 14.84 7.84 -7.43
CA VAL A 257 15.05 6.43 -7.79
C VAL A 257 16.32 5.87 -7.14
N ILE A 258 17.41 6.68 -7.13
CA ILE A 258 18.67 6.35 -6.47
C ILE A 258 18.48 6.31 -4.94
N LYS A 259 17.86 7.33 -4.35
CA LYS A 259 17.56 7.40 -2.92
C LYS A 259 16.81 6.17 -2.42
N LEU A 260 15.84 5.69 -3.20
CA LEU A 260 15.07 4.50 -2.90
C LEU A 260 15.82 3.20 -3.20
N GLY A 261 17.03 3.27 -3.80
CA GLY A 261 17.89 2.12 -4.10
C GLY A 261 17.35 1.22 -5.21
N TYR A 262 16.61 1.78 -6.16
CA TYR A 262 16.22 1.08 -7.40
C TYR A 262 17.30 1.18 -8.46
N GLU A 263 18.14 2.23 -8.41
CA GLU A 263 19.30 2.42 -9.26
C GLU A 263 20.50 2.87 -8.43
N LYS A 264 21.70 2.73 -8.98
CA LYS A 264 22.94 3.17 -8.35
C LYS A 264 23.36 4.59 -8.76
N ASP A 265 23.01 4.96 -9.96
CA ASP A 265 23.30 6.25 -10.59
C ASP A 265 22.25 6.58 -11.66
N LEU A 266 22.47 7.64 -12.46
CA LEU A 266 21.55 8.07 -13.51
C LEU A 266 21.79 7.36 -14.87
N ASN A 267 22.63 6.32 -14.95
CA ASN A 267 22.96 5.64 -16.21
C ASN A 267 22.01 4.47 -16.58
N TRP A 268 20.80 4.45 -16.04
CA TRP A 268 19.78 3.44 -16.33
C TRP A 268 18.91 3.77 -17.53
#